data_cb567f052136d3f7be7a9d86a7649ec1
#
_entry.id   cb567f052136d3f7be7a9d86a7649ec1
#
_cell.length_a   1.000
_cell.length_b   1.000
_cell.length_c   1.000
_cell.angle_alpha   90.00
_cell.angle_beta   90.00
_cell.angle_gamma   90.00
#
_symmetry.space_group_name_H-M   'P 1'
#
loop_
_entity.id
_entity.type
_entity.pdbx_description
1 polymer ?
#
loop_
_entity_poly.entity_id
_entity_poly.type
_entity_poly.pdbx_seq_one_letter_code
_entity_poly.pdbx_strand_id
1 'polypeptide(L)'
;MAILLNKDTKVIVQGITGRMAQFHTREMLNYGTKVVGGVVPGKGGETVEGVPVFDTMKQAIAATGADASLVFVPPPFAADSIMEAADCGIRYCVCITDGIPAQDMIRVKRYMYRYPRERRMILTGPNCAGTISPGQAMLGIMPGHIFTPGRVGIVGRSGTLGYEAASQLSQLGNGVSTGVGIGGDPINGSSFRDILEHFEKDEDTDLVCLIGEIGGPQEAEAAAYIQDNMSKPVVAYIAGLTAPKGRTMGHAGAIVSAFGESATEKVDTLSAAGVTVAENPAVIGETIRTVMSKLS
;
A
#
# COMPACT_ATOMS: atom_id res chain seq x y z
N MET A 1 -12.92 3.24 11.70
CA MET A 1 -12.18 4.33 11.01
C MET A 1 -11.19 3.69 10.06
N ALA A 2 -11.09 4.17 8.83
CA ALA A 2 -10.11 3.65 7.86
C ALA A 2 -8.67 3.89 8.36
N ILE A 3 -7.77 2.93 8.14
CA ILE A 3 -6.36 3.10 8.47
C ILE A 3 -5.68 3.99 7.42
N LEU A 4 -4.72 4.83 7.82
CA LEU A 4 -3.83 5.65 7.00
C LEU A 4 -4.48 6.75 6.15
N LEU A 5 -5.67 6.53 5.60
CA LEU A 5 -6.33 7.41 4.63
C LEU A 5 -7.83 7.51 4.91
N ASN A 6 -8.38 8.71 4.98
CA ASN A 6 -9.82 8.95 5.16
C ASN A 6 -10.28 10.19 4.35
N LYS A 7 -11.59 10.49 4.42
CA LYS A 7 -12.21 11.63 3.71
C LYS A 7 -11.63 13.01 4.08
N ASP A 8 -10.93 13.13 5.20
CA ASP A 8 -10.37 14.40 5.67
C ASP A 8 -8.89 14.57 5.34
N THR A 9 -8.24 13.49 4.88
CA THR A 9 -6.84 13.49 4.47
C THR A 9 -6.62 14.43 3.28
N LYS A 10 -5.69 15.38 3.44
CA LYS A 10 -5.31 16.35 2.42
C LYS A 10 -4.03 15.90 1.72
N VAL A 11 -4.09 15.76 0.41
CA VAL A 11 -3.04 15.14 -0.39
C VAL A 11 -2.29 16.15 -1.24
N ILE A 12 -0.96 16.05 -1.26
CA ILE A 12 -0.08 16.69 -2.25
C ILE A 12 0.42 15.62 -3.22
N VAL A 13 0.39 15.91 -4.53
CA VAL A 13 0.94 15.06 -5.58
C VAL A 13 2.29 15.60 -6.05
N GLN A 14 3.38 14.90 -5.75
CA GLN A 14 4.72 15.22 -6.24
C GLN A 14 4.88 14.69 -7.66
N GLY A 15 5.31 15.56 -8.59
CA GLY A 15 5.37 15.23 -10.01
C GLY A 15 4.04 15.37 -10.75
N ILE A 16 3.10 16.19 -10.24
CA ILE A 16 1.70 16.31 -10.73
C ILE A 16 1.60 16.65 -12.22
N THR A 17 2.59 17.31 -12.83
CA THR A 17 2.57 17.70 -14.25
C THR A 17 2.85 16.54 -15.21
N GLY A 18 3.27 15.38 -14.72
CA GLY A 18 3.45 14.17 -15.53
C GLY A 18 2.11 13.63 -16.04
N ARG A 19 2.08 13.11 -17.27
CA ARG A 19 0.83 12.63 -17.92
C ARG A 19 0.06 11.61 -17.06
N MET A 20 0.76 10.65 -16.48
CA MET A 20 0.14 9.64 -15.60
C MET A 20 -0.33 10.26 -14.28
N ALA A 21 0.47 11.16 -13.71
CA ALA A 21 0.10 11.87 -12.50
C ALA A 21 -1.16 12.72 -12.67
N GLN A 22 -1.30 13.43 -13.80
CA GLN A 22 -2.51 14.20 -14.14
C GLN A 22 -3.73 13.29 -14.22
N PHE A 23 -3.63 12.17 -14.96
CA PHE A 23 -4.73 11.21 -15.09
C PHE A 23 -5.19 10.70 -13.72
N HIS A 24 -4.26 10.21 -12.89
CA HIS A 24 -4.63 9.67 -11.58
C HIS A 24 -5.03 10.76 -10.57
N THR A 25 -4.53 11.97 -10.71
CA THR A 25 -5.03 13.12 -9.92
C THR A 25 -6.50 13.39 -10.21
N ARG A 26 -6.90 13.36 -11.48
CA ARG A 26 -8.31 13.50 -11.89
C ARG A 26 -9.16 12.36 -11.31
N GLU A 27 -8.69 11.12 -11.40
CA GLU A 27 -9.41 9.97 -10.84
C GLU A 27 -9.55 10.05 -9.32
N MET A 28 -8.53 10.50 -8.61
CA MET A 28 -8.60 10.75 -7.17
C MET A 28 -9.59 11.86 -6.82
N LEU A 29 -9.59 12.97 -7.55
CA LEU A 29 -10.56 14.07 -7.39
C LEU A 29 -11.99 13.60 -7.65
N ASN A 30 -12.21 12.84 -8.73
CA ASN A 30 -13.51 12.24 -9.05
C ASN A 30 -13.99 11.26 -7.97
N TYR A 31 -13.07 10.56 -7.31
CA TYR A 31 -13.38 9.67 -6.19
C TYR A 31 -13.73 10.42 -4.90
N GLY A 32 -13.44 11.70 -4.81
CA GLY A 32 -13.70 12.55 -3.64
C GLY A 32 -12.47 12.75 -2.74
N THR A 33 -11.28 12.34 -3.16
CA THR A 33 -10.03 12.60 -2.45
C THR A 33 -9.70 14.08 -2.45
N LYS A 34 -9.33 14.65 -1.31
CA LYS A 34 -8.93 16.05 -1.17
C LYS A 34 -7.49 16.26 -1.67
N VAL A 35 -7.28 16.25 -2.98
CA VAL A 35 -6.00 16.66 -3.57
C VAL A 35 -5.94 18.19 -3.54
N VAL A 36 -5.09 18.74 -2.67
CA VAL A 36 -5.06 20.18 -2.34
C VAL A 36 -3.86 20.92 -2.94
N GLY A 37 -2.89 20.19 -3.51
CA GLY A 37 -1.70 20.78 -4.13
C GLY A 37 -0.91 19.77 -4.94
N GLY A 38 -0.10 20.29 -5.84
CA GLY A 38 0.96 19.55 -6.53
C GLY A 38 2.31 20.17 -6.28
N VAL A 39 3.39 19.38 -6.41
CA VAL A 39 4.75 19.89 -6.30
C VAL A 39 5.57 19.47 -7.51
N VAL A 40 6.12 20.48 -8.20
CA VAL A 40 7.11 20.31 -9.29
C VAL A 40 8.04 21.52 -9.26
N PRO A 41 9.35 21.33 -9.01
CA PRO A 41 10.31 22.43 -9.01
C PRO A 41 10.29 23.22 -10.32
N GLY A 42 10.25 24.56 -10.25
CA GLY A 42 10.19 25.46 -11.39
C GLY A 42 8.80 25.59 -12.05
N LYS A 43 7.75 25.02 -11.45
CA LYS A 43 6.36 25.05 -11.93
C LYS A 43 5.40 25.73 -10.95
N GLY A 44 5.93 26.34 -9.89
CA GLY A 44 5.13 27.08 -8.92
C GLY A 44 4.28 28.17 -9.58
N GLY A 45 3.00 28.24 -9.20
CA GLY A 45 2.00 29.14 -9.78
C GLY A 45 1.21 28.57 -10.95
N GLU A 46 1.59 27.42 -11.51
CA GLU A 46 0.74 26.70 -12.48
C GLU A 46 -0.45 26.04 -11.78
N THR A 47 -1.40 25.58 -12.57
CA THR A 47 -2.56 24.80 -12.11
C THR A 47 -2.70 23.54 -12.96
N VAL A 48 -2.89 22.39 -12.32
CA VAL A 48 -3.10 21.08 -12.97
C VAL A 48 -4.37 20.44 -12.41
N GLU A 49 -5.33 20.06 -13.27
CA GLU A 49 -6.63 19.50 -12.87
C GLU A 49 -7.37 20.39 -11.82
N GLY A 50 -7.23 21.70 -11.90
CA GLY A 50 -7.78 22.63 -10.92
C GLY A 50 -7.00 22.74 -9.60
N VAL A 51 -5.89 22.02 -9.47
CA VAL A 51 -5.07 21.97 -8.27
C VAL A 51 -3.85 22.89 -8.42
N PRO A 52 -3.54 23.78 -7.44
CA PRO A 52 -2.37 24.65 -7.49
C PRO A 52 -1.07 23.87 -7.41
N VAL A 53 -0.05 24.28 -8.16
CA VAL A 53 1.29 23.71 -8.18
C VAL A 53 2.26 24.62 -7.43
N PHE A 54 3.14 24.01 -6.63
CA PHE A 54 4.17 24.66 -5.83
C PHE A 54 5.57 24.15 -6.23
N ASP A 55 6.60 24.92 -5.93
CA ASP A 55 7.97 24.51 -6.22
C ASP A 55 8.54 23.53 -5.20
N THR A 56 8.04 23.55 -3.95
CA THR A 56 8.55 22.73 -2.84
C THR A 56 7.41 22.19 -1.97
N MET A 57 7.66 21.06 -1.30
CA MET A 57 6.72 20.51 -0.30
C MET A 57 6.46 21.49 0.83
N LYS A 58 7.48 22.22 1.28
CA LYS A 58 7.36 23.22 2.35
C LYS A 58 6.35 24.32 1.99
N GLN A 59 6.41 24.86 0.76
CA GLN A 59 5.45 25.86 0.29
C GLN A 59 4.04 25.28 0.18
N ALA A 60 3.93 24.08 -0.39
CA ALA A 60 2.65 23.40 -0.56
C ALA A 60 1.95 23.13 0.77
N ILE A 61 2.66 22.60 1.76
CA ILE A 61 2.11 22.31 3.09
C ILE A 61 1.73 23.60 3.83
N ALA A 62 2.56 24.63 3.76
CA ALA A 62 2.27 25.91 4.40
C ALA A 62 0.97 26.57 3.83
N ALA A 63 0.72 26.40 2.54
CA ALA A 63 -0.47 26.94 1.88
C ALA A 63 -1.73 26.09 2.09
N THR A 64 -1.62 24.77 2.22
CA THR A 64 -2.75 23.83 2.16
C THR A 64 -3.05 23.10 3.46
N GLY A 65 -2.05 22.95 4.31
CA GLY A 65 -2.12 22.12 5.52
C GLY A 65 -2.23 20.62 5.18
N ALA A 66 -1.61 20.18 4.09
CA ALA A 66 -1.62 18.78 3.68
C ALA A 66 -0.87 17.88 4.67
N ASP A 67 -1.35 16.65 4.83
CA ASP A 67 -0.83 15.63 5.74
C ASP A 67 -0.47 14.31 5.05
N ALA A 68 -0.79 14.17 3.77
CA ALA A 68 -0.40 13.03 2.93
C ALA A 68 0.27 13.47 1.62
N SER A 69 1.10 12.59 1.08
CA SER A 69 1.79 12.80 -0.20
C SER A 69 1.72 11.58 -1.11
N LEU A 70 1.64 11.84 -2.41
CA LEU A 70 1.71 10.84 -3.48
C LEU A 70 2.89 11.16 -4.40
N VAL A 71 3.79 10.19 -4.59
CA VAL A 71 5.01 10.35 -5.38
C VAL A 71 4.85 9.71 -6.75
N PHE A 72 4.87 10.55 -7.79
CA PHE A 72 4.86 10.20 -9.22
C PHE A 72 6.11 10.68 -9.97
N VAL A 73 7.13 11.11 -9.26
CA VAL A 73 8.35 11.60 -9.90
C VAL A 73 9.15 10.44 -10.53
N PRO A 74 9.98 10.69 -11.56
CA PRO A 74 10.85 9.66 -12.13
C PRO A 74 11.78 9.03 -11.08
N PRO A 75 12.21 7.75 -11.25
CA PRO A 75 12.98 7.00 -10.25
C PRO A 75 14.20 7.73 -9.67
N PRO A 76 15.02 8.46 -10.46
CA PRO A 76 16.20 9.15 -9.90
C PRO A 76 15.88 10.25 -8.87
N PHE A 77 14.65 10.75 -8.84
CA PHE A 77 14.21 11.84 -7.96
C PHE A 77 13.31 11.36 -6.82
N ALA A 78 12.86 10.11 -6.86
CA ALA A 78 11.86 9.61 -5.93
C ALA A 78 12.37 9.56 -4.48
N ALA A 79 13.61 9.14 -4.26
CA ALA A 79 14.20 9.09 -2.93
C ALA A 79 14.24 10.47 -2.27
N ASP A 80 14.65 11.50 -3.01
CA ASP A 80 14.73 12.87 -2.50
C ASP A 80 13.33 13.44 -2.25
N SER A 81 12.35 13.14 -3.12
CA SER A 81 10.95 13.53 -2.93
C SER A 81 10.32 12.90 -1.68
N ILE A 82 10.61 11.63 -1.39
CA ILE A 82 10.15 10.96 -0.17
C ILE A 82 10.79 11.60 1.08
N MET A 83 12.10 11.87 1.03
CA MET A 83 12.81 12.48 2.16
C MET A 83 12.34 13.92 2.41
N GLU A 84 12.08 14.71 1.37
CA GLU A 84 11.50 16.06 1.49
C GLU A 84 10.12 16.01 2.15
N ALA A 85 9.27 15.07 1.75
CA ALA A 85 7.96 14.88 2.39
C ALA A 85 8.09 14.56 3.89
N ALA A 86 9.04 13.69 4.26
CA ALA A 86 9.30 13.37 5.66
C ALA A 86 9.80 14.57 6.48
N ASP A 87 10.71 15.38 5.91
CA ASP A 87 11.23 16.59 6.56
C ASP A 87 10.14 17.65 6.78
N CYS A 88 9.18 17.72 5.88
CA CYS A 88 8.06 18.64 5.96
C CYS A 88 6.91 18.16 6.87
N GLY A 89 7.06 17.00 7.51
CA GLY A 89 6.10 16.50 8.50
C GLY A 89 4.89 15.79 7.90
N ILE A 90 4.95 15.33 6.66
CA ILE A 90 3.93 14.46 6.08
C ILE A 90 3.81 13.19 6.93
N ARG A 91 2.58 12.81 7.23
CA ARG A 91 2.27 11.64 8.07
C ARG A 91 2.20 10.35 7.26
N TYR A 92 1.66 10.42 6.05
CA TYR A 92 1.51 9.29 5.16
C TYR A 92 1.98 9.61 3.74
N CYS A 93 2.84 8.76 3.19
CA CYS A 93 3.36 8.88 1.83
C CYS A 93 3.14 7.59 1.06
N VAL A 94 2.64 7.72 -0.16
CA VAL A 94 2.51 6.63 -1.13
C VAL A 94 3.49 6.88 -2.27
N CYS A 95 4.34 5.91 -2.60
CA CYS A 95 5.26 5.99 -3.72
C CYS A 95 4.85 5.00 -4.82
N ILE A 96 4.30 5.54 -5.93
CA ILE A 96 3.90 4.75 -7.10
C ILE A 96 5.10 4.39 -7.96
N THR A 97 6.10 5.25 -7.97
CA THR A 97 7.28 5.13 -8.84
C THR A 97 7.90 3.74 -8.74
N ASP A 98 8.07 3.11 -9.90
CA ASP A 98 8.78 1.84 -10.11
C ASP A 98 10.22 2.11 -10.54
N GLY A 99 11.11 1.13 -10.33
CA GLY A 99 12.51 1.21 -10.78
C GLY A 99 13.43 2.08 -9.92
N ILE A 100 13.06 2.36 -8.68
CA ILE A 100 13.95 3.04 -7.72
C ILE A 100 15.05 2.06 -7.31
N PRO A 101 16.35 2.43 -7.40
CA PRO A 101 17.41 1.56 -6.94
C PRO A 101 17.27 1.15 -5.47
N ALA A 102 17.50 -0.12 -5.17
CA ALA A 102 17.39 -0.63 -3.79
C ALA A 102 18.27 0.14 -2.80
N GLN A 103 19.45 0.61 -3.23
CA GLN A 103 20.34 1.44 -2.39
C GLN A 103 19.70 2.77 -2.01
N ASP A 104 18.95 3.40 -2.92
CA ASP A 104 18.24 4.65 -2.64
C ASP A 104 17.12 4.41 -1.63
N MET A 105 16.40 3.29 -1.74
CA MET A 105 15.38 2.94 -0.75
C MET A 105 15.97 2.59 0.62
N ILE A 106 17.15 1.97 0.69
CA ILE A 106 17.89 1.79 1.95
C ILE A 106 18.25 3.16 2.55
N ARG A 107 18.69 4.13 1.72
CA ARG A 107 18.98 5.51 2.16
C ARG A 107 17.73 6.17 2.72
N VAL A 108 16.58 6.07 2.02
CA VAL A 108 15.28 6.57 2.47
C VAL A 108 14.90 5.97 3.83
N LYS A 109 14.95 4.64 3.99
CA LYS A 109 14.62 4.00 5.27
C LYS A 109 15.51 4.49 6.41
N ARG A 110 16.82 4.53 6.20
CA ARG A 110 17.76 5.08 7.20
C ARG A 110 17.46 6.54 7.54
N TYR A 111 17.09 7.33 6.55
CA TYR A 111 16.70 8.72 6.74
C TYR A 111 15.45 8.84 7.61
N MET A 112 14.41 8.06 7.32
CA MET A 112 13.16 8.05 8.07
C MET A 112 13.35 7.57 9.53
N TYR A 113 14.29 6.64 9.78
CA TYR A 113 14.62 6.19 11.14
C TYR A 113 15.27 7.27 12.03
N ARG A 114 15.63 8.44 11.50
CA ARG A 114 16.08 9.60 12.29
C ARG A 114 14.93 10.23 13.09
N TYR A 115 13.70 10.01 12.67
CA TYR A 115 12.52 10.49 13.38
C TYR A 115 12.07 9.48 14.44
N PRO A 116 11.64 9.93 15.63
CA PRO A 116 11.01 9.06 16.61
C PRO A 116 9.76 8.40 16.01
N ARG A 117 9.41 7.21 16.51
CA ARG A 117 8.35 6.36 15.92
C ARG A 117 7.02 7.11 15.75
N GLU A 118 6.66 7.95 16.71
CA GLU A 118 5.40 8.70 16.75
C GLU A 118 5.31 9.81 15.68
N ARG A 119 6.47 10.24 15.19
CA ARG A 119 6.60 11.31 14.18
C ARG A 119 7.10 10.80 12.83
N ARG A 120 7.44 9.52 12.76
CA ARG A 120 7.95 8.91 11.54
C ARG A 120 6.83 8.79 10.53
N MET A 121 7.06 9.33 9.33
CA MET A 121 6.17 9.18 8.21
C MET A 121 5.98 7.69 7.88
N ILE A 122 4.74 7.27 7.66
CA ILE A 122 4.44 5.95 7.11
C ILE A 122 4.59 6.03 5.60
N LEU A 123 5.36 5.11 5.01
CA LEU A 123 5.62 5.05 3.58
C LEU A 123 5.14 3.71 3.04
N THR A 124 4.26 3.72 2.04
CA THR A 124 3.93 2.54 1.23
C THR A 124 4.52 2.65 -0.18
N GLY A 125 4.92 1.52 -0.75
CA GLY A 125 5.74 1.48 -1.96
C GLY A 125 7.25 1.47 -1.62
N PRO A 126 8.12 1.61 -2.62
CA PRO A 126 7.83 1.97 -4.02
C PRO A 126 7.12 0.87 -4.80
N ASN A 127 6.81 1.16 -6.07
CA ASN A 127 6.17 0.21 -6.98
C ASN A 127 4.89 -0.40 -6.38
N CYS A 128 3.98 0.45 -5.91
CA CYS A 128 2.72 0.03 -5.30
C CYS A 128 1.50 0.65 -6.01
N ALA A 129 0.35 0.07 -5.77
CA ALA A 129 -0.91 0.58 -6.32
C ALA A 129 -1.49 1.75 -5.51
N GLY A 130 -1.02 1.98 -4.30
CA GLY A 130 -1.55 2.99 -3.39
C GLY A 130 -2.42 2.42 -2.27
N THR A 131 -3.30 3.27 -1.77
CA THR A 131 -4.23 2.95 -0.68
C THR A 131 -5.63 3.48 -1.00
N ILE A 132 -6.64 2.70 -0.66
CA ILE A 132 -8.03 3.08 -0.81
C ILE A 132 -8.82 2.78 0.46
N SER A 133 -9.61 3.74 0.92
CA SER A 133 -10.65 3.57 1.92
C SER A 133 -11.99 3.77 1.22
N PRO A 134 -12.71 2.66 0.90
CA PRO A 134 -13.89 2.72 0.05
C PRO A 134 -14.95 3.68 0.57
N GLY A 135 -15.49 4.53 -0.33
CA GLY A 135 -16.45 5.57 0.00
C GLY A 135 -15.88 6.79 0.74
N GLN A 136 -14.57 6.84 0.98
CA GLN A 136 -13.91 7.95 1.68
C GLN A 136 -12.83 8.64 0.84
N ALA A 137 -11.77 7.93 0.47
CA ALA A 137 -10.66 8.48 -0.30
C ALA A 137 -9.84 7.38 -0.98
N MET A 138 -9.17 7.75 -2.06
CA MET A 138 -8.22 6.92 -2.79
C MET A 138 -6.92 7.70 -2.98
N LEU A 139 -5.78 7.09 -2.70
CA LEU A 139 -4.46 7.68 -2.84
C LEU A 139 -3.57 6.74 -3.67
N GLY A 140 -3.48 6.98 -4.97
CA GLY A 140 -2.71 6.15 -5.89
C GLY A 140 -3.43 5.87 -7.20
N ILE A 141 -3.30 4.63 -7.70
CA ILE A 141 -3.76 4.19 -9.02
C ILE A 141 -4.82 3.09 -8.96
N MET A 142 -5.41 2.86 -7.80
CA MET A 142 -6.40 1.80 -7.61
C MET A 142 -7.70 2.07 -8.40
N PRO A 143 -8.34 1.02 -8.98
CA PRO A 143 -9.62 1.16 -9.65
C PRO A 143 -10.76 1.28 -8.62
N GLY A 144 -11.09 2.52 -8.21
CA GLY A 144 -12.01 2.79 -7.11
C GLY A 144 -13.40 2.15 -7.23
N HIS A 145 -13.85 1.89 -8.46
CA HIS A 145 -15.18 1.34 -8.75
C HIS A 145 -15.37 -0.14 -8.33
N ILE A 146 -14.28 -0.90 -8.12
CA ILE A 146 -14.36 -2.31 -7.67
C ILE A 146 -14.34 -2.46 -6.15
N PHE A 147 -14.01 -1.40 -5.43
CA PHE A 147 -13.94 -1.41 -3.97
C PHE A 147 -15.24 -0.91 -3.36
N THR A 148 -15.98 -1.80 -2.73
CA THR A 148 -17.18 -1.46 -1.95
C THR A 148 -16.83 -1.33 -0.46
N PRO A 149 -17.47 -0.42 0.30
CA PRO A 149 -17.29 -0.33 1.74
C PRO A 149 -17.65 -1.62 2.46
N GLY A 150 -16.84 -2.02 3.43
CA GLY A 150 -17.06 -3.22 4.24
C GLY A 150 -16.03 -3.34 5.37
N ARG A 151 -15.81 -4.58 5.84
CA ARG A 151 -15.05 -4.84 7.05
C ARG A 151 -13.82 -5.73 6.84
N VAL A 152 -13.40 -5.94 5.59
CA VAL A 152 -12.20 -6.72 5.27
C VAL A 152 -11.04 -5.77 4.95
N GLY A 153 -9.96 -5.82 5.72
CA GLY A 153 -8.70 -5.15 5.37
C GLY A 153 -7.97 -5.93 4.29
N ILE A 154 -7.40 -5.25 3.29
CA ILE A 154 -6.54 -5.91 2.28
C ILE A 154 -5.16 -5.29 2.36
N VAL A 155 -4.11 -6.12 2.48
CA VAL A 155 -2.72 -5.71 2.34
C VAL A 155 -2.01 -6.63 1.35
N GLY A 156 -1.32 -6.05 0.36
CA GLY A 156 -0.69 -6.85 -0.68
C GLY A 156 0.54 -6.22 -1.31
N ARG A 157 1.45 -7.07 -1.81
CA ARG A 157 2.55 -6.64 -2.66
C ARG A 157 2.05 -6.36 -4.09
N SER A 158 1.16 -7.22 -4.59
CA SER A 158 0.53 -7.10 -5.91
C SER A 158 -0.75 -6.27 -5.84
N GLY A 159 -0.82 -5.20 -6.61
CA GLY A 159 -2.05 -4.43 -6.80
C GLY A 159 -3.13 -5.27 -7.47
N THR A 160 -2.81 -5.95 -8.57
CA THR A 160 -3.77 -6.72 -9.39
C THR A 160 -4.47 -7.81 -8.60
N LEU A 161 -3.74 -8.56 -7.77
CA LEU A 161 -4.34 -9.58 -6.91
C LEU A 161 -5.19 -8.96 -5.79
N GLY A 162 -4.81 -7.77 -5.30
CA GLY A 162 -5.65 -6.99 -4.38
C GLY A 162 -6.97 -6.55 -5.03
N TYR A 163 -6.94 -6.18 -6.31
CA TYR A 163 -8.15 -5.83 -7.07
C TYR A 163 -9.05 -7.06 -7.26
N GLU A 164 -8.47 -8.21 -7.56
CA GLU A 164 -9.21 -9.47 -7.68
C GLU A 164 -9.93 -9.84 -6.38
N ALA A 165 -9.22 -9.77 -5.24
CA ALA A 165 -9.81 -10.02 -3.92
C ALA A 165 -10.95 -9.03 -3.62
N ALA A 166 -10.76 -7.74 -3.87
CA ALA A 166 -11.80 -6.72 -3.67
C ALA A 166 -13.02 -6.94 -4.56
N SER A 167 -12.80 -7.31 -5.84
CA SER A 167 -13.89 -7.62 -6.78
C SER A 167 -14.71 -8.82 -6.32
N GLN A 168 -14.06 -9.90 -5.90
CA GLN A 168 -14.75 -11.09 -5.38
C GLN A 168 -15.55 -10.75 -4.11
N LEU A 169 -14.98 -9.99 -3.18
CA LEU A 169 -15.68 -9.54 -1.98
C LEU A 169 -16.93 -8.72 -2.33
N SER A 170 -16.81 -7.78 -3.28
CA SER A 170 -17.95 -6.98 -3.74
C SER A 170 -19.07 -7.85 -4.34
N GLN A 171 -18.73 -8.84 -5.16
CA GLN A 171 -19.69 -9.77 -5.77
C GLN A 171 -20.39 -10.66 -4.73
N LEU A 172 -19.72 -10.98 -3.63
CA LEU A 172 -20.26 -11.77 -2.53
C LEU A 172 -21.05 -10.95 -1.50
N GLY A 173 -21.27 -9.65 -1.76
CA GLY A 173 -21.97 -8.75 -0.86
C GLY A 173 -21.16 -8.35 0.39
N ASN A 174 -19.88 -8.65 0.39
CA ASN A 174 -18.91 -8.15 1.37
C ASN A 174 -18.20 -6.91 0.81
N GLY A 175 -17.36 -6.27 1.62
CA GLY A 175 -16.62 -5.11 1.17
C GLY A 175 -15.31 -4.94 1.94
N VAL A 176 -14.61 -3.87 1.59
CA VAL A 176 -13.26 -3.58 2.07
C VAL A 176 -13.29 -2.40 3.03
N SER A 177 -12.63 -2.51 4.19
CA SER A 177 -12.43 -1.40 5.14
C SER A 177 -11.33 -0.47 4.63
N THR A 178 -10.18 -1.04 4.30
CA THR A 178 -9.07 -0.34 3.66
C THR A 178 -8.26 -1.34 2.80
N GLY A 179 -7.90 -0.93 1.59
CA GLY A 179 -6.95 -1.66 0.74
C GLY A 179 -5.60 -0.95 0.72
N VAL A 180 -4.51 -1.65 1.02
CA VAL A 180 -3.15 -1.10 1.08
C VAL A 180 -2.20 -1.91 0.20
N GLY A 181 -1.61 -1.25 -0.79
CA GLY A 181 -0.50 -1.79 -1.58
C GLY A 181 0.84 -1.44 -0.94
N ILE A 182 1.63 -2.43 -0.54
CA ILE A 182 2.98 -2.18 0.01
C ILE A 182 4.09 -2.21 -1.05
N GLY A 183 3.78 -2.68 -2.27
CA GLY A 183 4.69 -2.70 -3.41
C GLY A 183 5.47 -4.01 -3.60
N GLY A 184 5.89 -4.23 -4.85
CA GLY A 184 6.59 -5.44 -5.29
C GLY A 184 8.11 -5.37 -5.24
N ASP A 185 8.69 -4.26 -4.78
CA ASP A 185 10.15 -4.08 -4.70
C ASP A 185 10.73 -4.82 -3.47
N PRO A 186 12.04 -5.17 -3.51
CA PRO A 186 12.67 -5.87 -2.39
C PRO A 186 12.81 -5.00 -1.14
N ILE A 187 12.90 -3.68 -1.28
CA ILE A 187 13.02 -2.72 -0.17
C ILE A 187 11.80 -1.78 -0.17
N ASN A 188 10.80 -2.13 0.61
CA ASN A 188 9.60 -1.32 0.79
C ASN A 188 9.73 -0.33 1.95
N GLY A 189 8.92 0.70 1.94
CA GLY A 189 8.75 1.63 3.05
C GLY A 189 8.18 0.93 4.28
N SER A 190 6.98 0.38 4.15
CA SER A 190 6.30 -0.44 5.17
C SER A 190 6.26 -1.91 4.76
N SER A 191 6.35 -2.80 5.74
CA SER A 191 6.19 -4.24 5.61
C SER A 191 4.74 -4.68 5.84
N PHE A 192 4.43 -5.96 5.61
CA PHE A 192 3.14 -6.54 6.04
C PHE A 192 2.90 -6.34 7.53
N ARG A 193 3.91 -6.60 8.37
CA ARG A 193 3.82 -6.41 9.82
C ARG A 193 3.38 -5.00 10.20
N ASP A 194 3.97 -3.97 9.57
CA ASP A 194 3.64 -2.57 9.87
C ASP A 194 2.16 -2.27 9.58
N ILE A 195 1.63 -2.79 8.47
CA ILE A 195 0.23 -2.57 8.09
C ILE A 195 -0.73 -3.44 8.93
N LEU A 196 -0.36 -4.67 9.25
CA LEU A 196 -1.13 -5.53 10.15
C LEU A 196 -1.33 -4.91 11.54
N GLU A 197 -0.30 -4.21 12.07
CA GLU A 197 -0.42 -3.47 13.33
C GLU A 197 -1.50 -2.38 13.28
N HIS A 198 -1.70 -1.74 12.13
CA HIS A 198 -2.79 -0.78 11.94
C HIS A 198 -4.15 -1.47 11.86
N PHE A 199 -4.26 -2.56 11.11
CA PHE A 199 -5.51 -3.31 11.00
C PHE A 199 -5.97 -3.93 12.31
N GLU A 200 -5.05 -4.43 13.14
CA GLU A 200 -5.40 -4.98 14.45
C GLU A 200 -6.10 -3.95 15.35
N LYS A 201 -5.70 -2.68 15.25
CA LYS A 201 -6.25 -1.56 16.03
C LYS A 201 -7.51 -0.94 15.42
N ASP A 202 -7.86 -1.29 14.19
CA ASP A 202 -8.99 -0.68 13.47
C ASP A 202 -10.31 -1.39 13.81
N GLU A 203 -11.22 -0.71 14.49
CA GLU A 203 -12.53 -1.23 14.88
C GLU A 203 -13.46 -1.52 13.69
N ASP A 204 -13.18 -0.94 12.51
CA ASP A 204 -13.95 -1.16 11.30
C ASP A 204 -13.42 -2.35 10.46
N THR A 205 -12.35 -3.02 10.90
CA THR A 205 -11.80 -4.21 10.26
C THR A 205 -12.01 -5.45 11.13
N ASP A 206 -12.70 -6.47 10.60
CA ASP A 206 -12.96 -7.74 11.31
C ASP A 206 -12.01 -8.86 10.88
N LEU A 207 -11.50 -8.79 9.64
CA LEU A 207 -10.63 -9.79 9.04
C LEU A 207 -9.62 -9.09 8.11
N VAL A 208 -8.40 -9.63 8.01
CA VAL A 208 -7.40 -9.12 7.05
C VAL A 208 -7.11 -10.16 5.96
N CYS A 209 -7.15 -9.71 4.70
CA CYS A 209 -6.65 -10.44 3.55
C CYS A 209 -5.21 -10.03 3.26
N LEU A 210 -4.26 -10.98 3.39
CA LEU A 210 -2.85 -10.79 3.10
C LEU A 210 -2.50 -11.42 1.75
N ILE A 211 -2.00 -10.60 0.80
CA ILE A 211 -1.61 -11.07 -0.53
C ILE A 211 -0.10 -10.97 -0.69
N GLY A 212 0.55 -12.10 -0.52
CA GLY A 212 2.00 -12.26 -0.64
C GLY A 212 2.41 -12.91 -1.95
N GLU A 213 3.70 -13.06 -2.10
CA GLU A 213 4.33 -13.69 -3.25
C GLU A 213 5.68 -14.29 -2.88
N ILE A 214 6.32 -15.01 -3.80
CA ILE A 214 7.68 -15.50 -3.60
C ILE A 214 8.68 -14.37 -3.34
N GLY A 215 9.79 -14.68 -2.67
CA GLY A 215 10.91 -13.77 -2.43
C GLY A 215 10.78 -12.94 -1.15
N GLY A 216 11.91 -12.79 -0.48
CA GLY A 216 12.06 -12.03 0.74
C GLY A 216 11.38 -12.63 1.97
N PRO A 217 11.66 -12.10 3.17
CA PRO A 217 11.22 -12.66 4.45
C PRO A 217 9.91 -12.08 4.99
N GLN A 218 9.27 -11.14 4.30
CA GLN A 218 8.19 -10.32 4.87
C GLN A 218 6.97 -11.14 5.31
N GLU A 219 6.61 -12.20 4.61
CA GLU A 219 5.48 -13.06 4.96
C GLU A 219 5.79 -13.92 6.20
N ALA A 220 7.06 -14.33 6.40
CA ALA A 220 7.47 -15.01 7.62
C ALA A 220 7.47 -14.06 8.83
N GLU A 221 7.90 -12.82 8.65
CA GLU A 221 7.81 -11.78 9.69
C GLU A 221 6.34 -11.45 10.02
N ALA A 222 5.48 -11.45 9.02
CA ALA A 222 4.03 -11.28 9.19
C ALA A 222 3.43 -12.45 9.98
N ALA A 223 3.80 -13.71 9.64
CA ALA A 223 3.32 -14.89 10.33
C ALA A 223 3.66 -14.86 11.83
N ALA A 224 4.89 -14.51 12.19
CA ALA A 224 5.30 -14.36 13.59
C ALA A 224 4.47 -13.25 14.28
N TYR A 225 4.26 -12.11 13.63
CA TYR A 225 3.44 -11.03 14.19
C TYR A 225 1.98 -11.45 14.39
N ILE A 226 1.39 -12.15 13.41
CA ILE A 226 0.01 -12.65 13.48
C ILE A 226 -0.15 -13.59 14.67
N GLN A 227 0.75 -14.57 14.81
CA GLN A 227 0.71 -15.55 15.89
C GLN A 227 0.74 -14.90 17.28
N ASP A 228 1.58 -13.88 17.47
CA ASP A 228 1.87 -13.31 18.78
C ASP A 228 0.97 -12.11 19.14
N ASN A 229 0.40 -11.40 18.16
CA ASN A 229 -0.18 -10.08 18.40
C ASN A 229 -1.56 -9.84 17.78
N MET A 230 -2.05 -10.69 16.87
CA MET A 230 -3.34 -10.46 16.23
C MET A 230 -4.45 -11.28 16.87
N SER A 231 -5.55 -10.61 17.17
CA SER A 231 -6.82 -11.23 17.55
C SER A 231 -7.75 -11.46 16.36
N LYS A 232 -7.56 -10.65 15.30
CA LYS A 232 -8.35 -10.73 14.07
C LYS A 232 -7.85 -11.84 13.17
N PRO A 233 -8.75 -12.65 12.56
CA PRO A 233 -8.35 -13.69 11.63
C PRO A 233 -7.71 -13.10 10.38
N VAL A 234 -6.76 -13.86 9.83
CA VAL A 234 -6.09 -13.52 8.58
C VAL A 234 -6.35 -14.62 7.56
N VAL A 235 -6.74 -14.22 6.35
CA VAL A 235 -6.77 -15.06 5.17
C VAL A 235 -5.64 -14.63 4.26
N ALA A 236 -4.82 -15.55 3.77
CA ALA A 236 -3.72 -15.23 2.88
C ALA A 236 -3.86 -15.90 1.52
N TYR A 237 -3.27 -15.29 0.51
CA TYR A 237 -2.94 -15.90 -0.75
C TYR A 237 -1.47 -15.63 -1.10
N ILE A 238 -0.72 -16.65 -1.50
CA ILE A 238 0.69 -16.53 -1.88
C ILE A 238 0.86 -16.88 -3.35
N ALA A 239 1.26 -15.88 -4.15
CA ALA A 239 1.51 -16.08 -5.58
C ALA A 239 2.85 -16.77 -5.82
N GLY A 240 2.89 -17.61 -6.87
CA GLY A 240 4.14 -18.19 -7.36
C GLY A 240 4.40 -19.64 -6.95
N LEU A 241 3.37 -20.45 -6.64
CA LEU A 241 3.53 -21.89 -6.29
C LEU A 241 4.30 -22.68 -7.37
N THR A 242 4.21 -22.28 -8.64
CA THR A 242 4.88 -22.93 -9.78
C THR A 242 6.10 -22.15 -10.26
N ALA A 243 6.52 -21.13 -9.55
CA ALA A 243 7.63 -20.25 -9.96
C ALA A 243 8.98 -21.01 -9.87
N PRO A 244 9.81 -20.95 -10.91
CA PRO A 244 11.13 -21.55 -10.90
C PRO A 244 12.09 -20.77 -9.99
N LYS A 245 12.97 -21.49 -9.26
CA LYS A 245 14.01 -20.86 -8.44
C LYS A 245 14.96 -19.99 -9.29
N GLY A 246 15.40 -18.87 -8.73
CA GLY A 246 16.41 -18.00 -9.33
C GLY A 246 15.91 -17.14 -10.51
N ARG A 247 14.58 -17.11 -10.76
CA ARG A 247 13.98 -16.23 -11.76
C ARG A 247 13.09 -15.18 -11.11
N THR A 248 13.21 -13.94 -11.56
CA THR A 248 12.31 -12.85 -11.18
C THR A 248 10.97 -13.02 -11.87
N MET A 249 9.88 -12.97 -11.10
CA MET A 249 8.51 -13.23 -11.57
C MET A 249 7.65 -11.96 -11.46
N GLY A 250 7.79 -11.06 -12.44
CA GLY A 250 7.01 -9.81 -12.52
C GLY A 250 7.56 -8.70 -11.64
N HIS A 251 7.53 -8.84 -10.34
CA HIS A 251 8.07 -7.86 -9.39
C HIS A 251 9.58 -8.06 -9.15
N ALA A 252 10.31 -6.96 -8.94
CA ALA A 252 11.75 -7.01 -8.67
C ALA A 252 12.10 -7.83 -7.40
N GLY A 253 11.22 -7.83 -6.40
CA GLY A 253 11.35 -8.61 -5.17
C GLY A 253 10.82 -10.05 -5.27
N ALA A 254 10.15 -10.42 -6.37
CA ALA A 254 9.56 -11.75 -6.56
C ALA A 254 10.59 -12.73 -7.15
N ILE A 255 11.58 -13.11 -6.37
CA ILE A 255 12.63 -14.07 -6.74
C ILE A 255 12.96 -14.95 -5.53
N VAL A 256 13.01 -16.28 -5.74
CA VAL A 256 13.43 -17.23 -4.73
C VAL A 256 14.97 -17.32 -4.76
N SER A 257 15.63 -16.71 -3.81
CA SER A 257 17.10 -16.63 -3.69
C SER A 257 17.62 -17.35 -2.43
N ALA A 258 16.79 -17.54 -1.42
CA ALA A 258 17.14 -18.16 -0.15
C ALA A 258 16.09 -19.16 0.33
N PHE A 259 16.40 -19.86 1.43
CA PHE A 259 15.45 -20.72 2.13
C PHE A 259 14.32 -19.85 2.76
N GLY A 260 13.09 -20.37 2.73
CA GLY A 260 11.91 -19.67 3.27
C GLY A 260 11.27 -18.67 2.29
N GLU A 261 11.81 -18.51 1.08
CA GLU A 261 11.32 -17.53 0.09
C GLU A 261 10.41 -18.12 -0.98
N SER A 262 10.28 -19.45 -1.08
CA SER A 262 9.33 -20.08 -2.02
C SER A 262 7.89 -19.93 -1.52
N ALA A 263 6.94 -19.97 -2.46
CA ALA A 263 5.53 -19.89 -2.10
C ALA A 263 5.09 -21.01 -1.16
N THR A 264 5.58 -22.25 -1.37
CA THR A 264 5.26 -23.40 -0.51
C THR A 264 5.73 -23.17 0.92
N GLU A 265 7.00 -22.76 1.11
CA GLU A 265 7.55 -22.49 2.45
C GLU A 265 6.78 -21.36 3.17
N LYS A 266 6.35 -20.33 2.43
CA LYS A 266 5.54 -19.23 2.99
C LYS A 266 4.13 -19.69 3.37
N VAL A 267 3.49 -20.52 2.54
CA VAL A 267 2.20 -21.14 2.85
C VAL A 267 2.28 -21.96 4.12
N ASP A 268 3.31 -22.81 4.24
CA ASP A 268 3.54 -23.66 5.45
C ASP A 268 3.73 -22.78 6.69
N THR A 269 4.54 -21.73 6.58
CA THR A 269 4.83 -20.79 7.68
C THR A 269 3.59 -20.03 8.14
N LEU A 270 2.80 -19.51 7.20
CA LEU A 270 1.55 -18.80 7.51
C LEU A 270 0.50 -19.74 8.09
N SER A 271 0.37 -20.94 7.55
CA SER A 271 -0.58 -21.96 8.06
C SER A 271 -0.22 -22.39 9.49
N ALA A 272 1.07 -22.56 9.80
CA ALA A 272 1.55 -22.85 11.15
C ALA A 272 1.24 -21.71 12.15
N ALA A 273 1.16 -20.48 11.68
CA ALA A 273 0.75 -19.29 12.46
C ALA A 273 -0.78 -19.12 12.57
N GLY A 274 -1.59 -20.09 12.11
CA GLY A 274 -3.05 -20.06 12.19
C GLY A 274 -3.73 -19.27 11.08
N VAL A 275 -3.00 -18.88 10.03
CA VAL A 275 -3.56 -18.18 8.87
C VAL A 275 -4.26 -19.17 7.94
N THR A 276 -5.48 -18.86 7.50
CA THR A 276 -6.16 -19.63 6.45
C THR A 276 -5.63 -19.22 5.09
N VAL A 277 -5.05 -20.16 4.34
CA VAL A 277 -4.47 -19.86 3.02
C VAL A 277 -5.41 -20.32 1.91
N ALA A 278 -5.74 -19.39 0.98
CA ALA A 278 -6.53 -19.69 -0.20
C ALA A 278 -5.70 -20.47 -1.22
N GLU A 279 -6.24 -21.53 -1.79
CA GLU A 279 -5.56 -22.46 -2.70
C GLU A 279 -5.16 -21.82 -4.03
N ASN A 280 -5.97 -20.89 -4.52
CA ASN A 280 -5.73 -20.18 -5.78
C ASN A 280 -6.43 -18.80 -5.74
N PRO A 281 -6.09 -17.86 -6.65
CA PRO A 281 -6.63 -16.51 -6.61
C PRO A 281 -8.15 -16.44 -6.84
N ALA A 282 -8.75 -17.40 -7.53
CA ALA A 282 -10.18 -17.37 -7.85
C ALA A 282 -11.10 -17.67 -6.64
N VAL A 283 -10.54 -18.21 -5.55
CA VAL A 283 -11.30 -18.57 -4.34
C VAL A 283 -10.98 -17.71 -3.12
N ILE A 284 -10.24 -16.59 -3.29
CA ILE A 284 -9.88 -15.70 -2.17
C ILE A 284 -11.13 -15.17 -1.45
N GLY A 285 -12.09 -14.63 -2.20
CA GLY A 285 -13.33 -14.08 -1.64
C GLY A 285 -14.16 -15.12 -0.91
N GLU A 286 -14.28 -16.32 -1.48
CA GLU A 286 -15.02 -17.44 -0.88
C GLU A 286 -14.36 -17.94 0.40
N THR A 287 -13.02 -18.00 0.44
CA THR A 287 -12.25 -18.34 1.63
C THR A 287 -12.48 -17.32 2.72
N ILE A 288 -12.44 -16.02 2.39
CA ILE A 288 -12.74 -14.93 3.33
C ILE A 288 -14.15 -15.06 3.87
N ARG A 289 -15.16 -15.24 3.00
CA ARG A 289 -16.56 -15.42 3.40
C ARG A 289 -16.73 -16.58 4.39
N THR A 290 -16.05 -17.70 4.13
CA THR A 290 -16.09 -18.88 4.99
C THR A 290 -15.49 -18.60 6.38
N VAL A 291 -14.40 -17.84 6.46
CA VAL A 291 -13.81 -17.45 7.75
C VAL A 291 -14.68 -16.44 8.48
N MET A 292 -15.19 -15.43 7.78
CA MET A 292 -16.09 -14.42 8.37
C MET A 292 -17.39 -15.03 8.94
N SER A 293 -17.95 -16.05 8.28
CA SER A 293 -19.17 -16.72 8.79
C SER A 293 -19.00 -17.43 10.14
N LYS A 294 -17.77 -17.63 10.59
CA LYS A 294 -17.44 -18.22 11.89
C LYS A 294 -17.23 -17.17 12.99
N LEU A 295 -17.23 -15.88 12.63
CA LEU A 295 -17.08 -14.77 13.57
C LEU A 295 -18.43 -14.23 14.06
N SER A 296 -19.50 -14.54 13.32
CA SER A 296 -20.89 -14.22 13.66
C SER A 296 -21.52 -15.38 14.44
#